data_1e68bebc5c5cd0ba67cdc038b06a5447
#
_entry.id   1e68bebc5c5cd0ba67cdc038b06a5447
#
_cell.length_a   1.000
_cell.length_b   1.000
_cell.length_c   1.000
_cell.angle_alpha   90.00
_cell.angle_beta   90.00
_cell.angle_gamma   90.00
#
_symmetry.space_group_name_H-M   'P 1'
#
loop_
_entity.id
_entity.type
_entity.pdbx_description
1 polymer ?
#
loop_
_entity_poly.entity_id
_entity_poly.type
_entity_poly.pdbx_seq_one_letter_code
_entity_poly.pdbx_strand_id
1 'polypeptide(L)'
;MYDVVIIGAGVTGCASARELSRYKLNICVVEKEEDVCCGTSKANSGIVHSGIDCRPGSLMAEMNLLGNRLMEPLSRELDFEFKRIGSLILCFSEKNLHKLNDLYQQGIENKVPDIRILDKTELRAMEPNISDQAIAAIYAPSSGIVCPFGMNIAMAENAAENGVEFRFDTKIKNIFRTKSGYRLTDENDTVIETRCIVNAAGVYADKFHNMVSSHKIHIVPRRGEYCLLDKMESAVSRTIFQLPDEYGKGVLVTPTVHGNILTGPTADDYEDKDAVNTTADGLEKVNMSALKSVPSLPLHKVITSFSGNRAHEDGHEFIIKEAEDAPCFVDTAGIESPGLTSAPAIGIRVTEIISGLLKPDINPDFKNTRKGILNPKKLSKDEYAALIREKPEYGNIICRCEMISEGEIIDALTRILPAKSMDGVKRRTRAGMGRCQAGFCTPRTIEVIARERQISQLAVTKSGGCSNMVCGYSKESIQEDKK
;
A
#
# COMPACT_ATOMS: atom_id res chain seq x y z
N MET A 1 -25.91 8.35 -13.68
CA MET A 1 -24.73 9.21 -13.90
C MET A 1 -24.12 9.53 -12.54
N TYR A 2 -22.83 9.31 -12.33
CA TYR A 2 -22.12 9.67 -11.10
C TYR A 2 -21.71 11.14 -11.10
N ASP A 3 -21.47 11.71 -9.92
CA ASP A 3 -20.80 12.99 -9.82
C ASP A 3 -19.30 12.85 -10.02
N VAL A 4 -18.70 11.78 -9.44
CA VAL A 4 -17.27 11.50 -9.55
C VAL A 4 -17.05 10.02 -9.80
N VAL A 5 -16.23 9.68 -10.81
CA VAL A 5 -15.65 8.35 -10.99
C VAL A 5 -14.16 8.41 -10.70
N ILE A 6 -13.69 7.53 -9.82
CA ILE A 6 -12.27 7.39 -9.47
C ILE A 6 -11.75 6.14 -10.16
N ILE A 7 -10.70 6.27 -10.98
CA ILE A 7 -10.07 5.16 -11.69
C ILE A 7 -8.90 4.63 -10.86
N GLY A 8 -9.06 3.44 -10.30
CA GLY A 8 -8.06 2.75 -9.48
C GLY A 8 -8.36 2.77 -7.99
N ALA A 9 -8.34 1.58 -7.36
CA ALA A 9 -8.52 1.37 -5.92
C ALA A 9 -7.19 1.15 -5.18
N GLY A 10 -6.13 1.79 -5.64
CA GLY A 10 -4.88 1.95 -4.90
C GLY A 10 -5.02 2.95 -3.76
N VAL A 11 -3.93 3.17 -3.03
CA VAL A 11 -3.95 4.02 -1.82
C VAL A 11 -4.41 5.46 -2.09
N THR A 12 -4.05 6.05 -3.23
CA THR A 12 -4.48 7.42 -3.60
C THR A 12 -5.94 7.48 -3.99
N GLY A 13 -6.44 6.50 -4.75
CA GLY A 13 -7.85 6.42 -5.11
C GLY A 13 -8.75 6.19 -3.90
N CYS A 14 -8.36 5.29 -2.98
CA CYS A 14 -9.12 5.03 -1.75
C CYS A 14 -9.08 6.22 -0.77
N ALA A 15 -7.94 6.93 -0.67
CA ALA A 15 -7.86 8.17 0.11
C ALA A 15 -8.77 9.26 -0.47
N SER A 16 -8.77 9.44 -1.80
CA SER A 16 -9.65 10.39 -2.48
C SER A 16 -11.13 10.04 -2.31
N ALA A 17 -11.47 8.75 -2.42
CA ALA A 17 -12.84 8.27 -2.22
C ALA A 17 -13.35 8.57 -0.80
N ARG A 18 -12.51 8.31 0.22
CA ARG A 18 -12.84 8.60 1.62
C ARG A 18 -13.06 10.07 1.85
N GLU A 19 -12.16 10.93 1.41
CA GLU A 19 -12.28 12.37 1.68
C GLU A 19 -13.43 13.00 0.88
N LEU A 20 -13.68 12.58 -0.36
CA LEU A 20 -14.83 13.02 -1.15
C LEU A 20 -16.17 12.58 -0.55
N SER A 21 -16.24 11.43 0.14
CA SER A 21 -17.48 10.96 0.79
C SER A 21 -17.92 11.82 1.99
N ARG A 22 -17.09 12.80 2.41
CA ARG A 22 -17.49 13.88 3.34
C ARG A 22 -18.52 14.83 2.75
N TYR A 23 -18.79 14.72 1.47
CA TYR A 23 -19.73 15.56 0.74
C TYR A 23 -20.85 14.71 0.14
N LYS A 24 -21.99 15.34 -0.12
CA LYS A 24 -23.15 14.70 -0.79
C LYS A 24 -22.86 14.55 -2.27
N LEU A 25 -22.07 13.56 -2.62
CA LEU A 25 -21.68 13.19 -3.98
C LEU A 25 -22.00 11.72 -4.25
N ASN A 26 -22.45 11.42 -5.45
CA ASN A 26 -22.57 10.05 -5.95
C ASN A 26 -21.21 9.62 -6.54
N ILE A 27 -20.47 8.81 -5.81
CA ILE A 27 -19.08 8.46 -6.12
C ILE A 27 -18.96 6.98 -6.46
N CYS A 28 -18.24 6.67 -7.53
CA CYS A 28 -17.89 5.30 -7.90
C CYS A 28 -16.38 5.15 -8.06
N VAL A 29 -15.80 4.15 -7.43
CA VAL A 29 -14.41 3.71 -7.68
C VAL A 29 -14.46 2.52 -8.63
N VAL A 30 -13.74 2.59 -9.75
CA VAL A 30 -13.60 1.49 -10.70
C VAL A 30 -12.18 0.90 -10.58
N GLU A 31 -12.08 -0.42 -10.43
CA GLU A 31 -10.83 -1.14 -10.28
C GLU A 31 -10.78 -2.33 -11.24
N LYS A 32 -9.67 -2.48 -11.96
CA LYS A 32 -9.49 -3.58 -12.93
C LYS A 32 -9.35 -4.96 -12.27
N GLU A 33 -8.89 -4.98 -11.03
CA GLU A 33 -8.68 -6.19 -10.26
C GLU A 33 -9.91 -6.54 -9.42
N GLU A 34 -9.92 -7.73 -8.83
CA GLU A 34 -11.03 -8.25 -8.00
C GLU A 34 -11.20 -7.54 -6.64
N ASP A 35 -10.21 -6.75 -6.21
CA ASP A 35 -10.14 -6.20 -4.86
C ASP A 35 -9.33 -4.89 -4.85
N VAL A 36 -9.41 -4.17 -3.76
CA VAL A 36 -8.56 -3.00 -3.49
C VAL A 36 -7.11 -3.41 -3.20
N CYS A 37 -6.18 -2.47 -3.32
CA CYS A 37 -4.78 -2.70 -2.97
C CYS A 37 -4.10 -3.81 -3.79
N CYS A 38 -4.39 -3.91 -5.08
CA CYS A 38 -3.84 -4.95 -5.95
C CYS A 38 -2.62 -4.52 -6.77
N GLY A 39 -2.38 -3.21 -6.94
CA GLY A 39 -1.23 -2.63 -7.64
C GLY A 39 -0.03 -2.36 -6.73
N THR A 40 0.69 -1.27 -6.99
CA THR A 40 1.88 -0.81 -6.23
C THR A 40 1.62 -0.64 -4.74
N SER A 41 0.39 -0.32 -4.34
CA SER A 41 0.00 -0.14 -2.95
C SER A 41 0.21 -1.39 -2.08
N LYS A 42 0.21 -2.61 -2.65
CA LYS A 42 0.54 -3.86 -1.94
C LYS A 42 2.04 -4.19 -1.94
N ALA A 43 2.85 -3.53 -2.77
CA ALA A 43 4.23 -3.93 -3.06
C ALA A 43 5.18 -2.74 -2.87
N ASN A 44 5.38 -2.34 -1.62
CA ASN A 44 6.25 -1.25 -1.20
C ASN A 44 6.85 -1.55 0.19
N SER A 45 7.67 -0.64 0.70
CA SER A 45 8.36 -0.81 2.00
C SER A 45 7.50 -0.54 3.23
N GLY A 46 6.29 -0.02 3.09
CA GLY A 46 5.43 0.34 4.23
C GLY A 46 5.98 1.47 5.11
N ILE A 47 6.83 2.33 4.58
CA ILE A 47 7.46 3.42 5.32
C ILE A 47 6.59 4.67 5.30
N VAL A 48 6.49 5.31 6.46
CA VAL A 48 6.00 6.68 6.62
C VAL A 48 7.21 7.60 6.70
N HIS A 49 7.52 8.25 5.56
CA HIS A 49 8.69 9.11 5.39
C HIS A 49 8.56 10.41 6.17
N SER A 50 9.67 10.93 6.67
CA SER A 50 9.73 12.19 7.40
C SER A 50 9.62 13.44 6.52
N GLY A 51 10.02 13.35 5.24
CA GLY A 51 10.08 14.49 4.31
C GLY A 51 11.47 15.09 4.10
N ILE A 52 12.53 14.48 4.65
CA ILE A 52 13.91 14.97 4.53
C ILE A 52 14.36 15.02 3.07
N ASP A 53 14.04 13.99 2.30
CA ASP A 53 14.57 13.74 0.95
C ASP A 53 13.71 14.33 -0.18
N CYS A 54 12.65 15.06 0.15
CA CYS A 54 11.85 15.78 -0.83
C CYS A 54 12.45 17.17 -1.11
N ARG A 55 12.42 17.61 -2.36
CA ARG A 55 12.88 18.96 -2.74
C ARG A 55 12.06 20.03 -2.01
N PRO A 56 12.68 20.99 -1.30
CA PRO A 56 11.95 22.04 -0.61
C PRO A 56 11.05 22.84 -1.56
N GLY A 57 9.83 23.14 -1.07
CA GLY A 57 8.83 23.87 -1.84
C GLY A 57 8.13 23.05 -2.94
N SER A 58 8.46 21.78 -3.13
CA SER A 58 7.78 20.90 -4.08
C SER A 58 6.42 20.42 -3.52
N LEU A 59 5.50 20.07 -4.42
CA LEU A 59 4.22 19.46 -4.04
C LEU A 59 4.43 18.10 -3.31
N MET A 60 5.45 17.35 -3.74
CA MET A 60 5.85 16.11 -3.08
C MET A 60 6.24 16.34 -1.62
N ALA A 61 7.01 17.40 -1.30
CA ALA A 61 7.36 17.76 0.07
C ALA A 61 6.14 18.16 0.89
N GLU A 62 5.27 19.01 0.34
CA GLU A 62 4.01 19.43 0.98
C GLU A 62 3.12 18.22 1.35
N MET A 63 2.85 17.35 0.38
CA MET A 63 2.00 16.18 0.56
C MET A 63 2.61 15.18 1.54
N ASN A 64 3.94 14.98 1.50
CA ASN A 64 4.61 14.09 2.42
C ASN A 64 4.54 14.57 3.88
N LEU A 65 4.83 15.83 4.12
CA LEU A 65 4.81 16.42 5.48
C LEU A 65 3.40 16.42 6.07
N LEU A 66 2.39 16.77 5.27
CA LEU A 66 1.00 16.72 5.70
C LEU A 66 0.56 15.28 5.95
N GLY A 67 0.85 14.35 5.02
CA GLY A 67 0.50 12.95 5.14
C GLY A 67 1.17 12.27 6.35
N ASN A 68 2.43 12.60 6.65
CA ASN A 68 3.12 12.12 7.85
C ASN A 68 2.40 12.53 9.14
N ARG A 69 1.95 13.79 9.22
CA ARG A 69 1.18 14.30 10.38
C ARG A 69 -0.19 13.65 10.52
N LEU A 70 -0.85 13.36 9.41
CA LEU A 70 -2.17 12.73 9.38
C LEU A 70 -2.14 11.23 9.69
N MET A 71 -0.98 10.55 9.53
CA MET A 71 -0.90 9.09 9.58
C MET A 71 -1.33 8.51 10.93
N GLU A 72 -0.86 9.07 12.03
CA GLU A 72 -1.15 8.52 13.37
C GLU A 72 -2.62 8.72 13.78
N PRO A 73 -3.24 9.92 13.69
CA PRO A 73 -4.67 10.07 13.95
C PRO A 73 -5.52 9.19 13.03
N LEU A 74 -5.20 9.13 11.74
CA LEU A 74 -5.93 8.30 10.78
C LEU A 74 -5.84 6.80 11.11
N SER A 75 -4.68 6.33 11.58
CA SER A 75 -4.51 4.94 11.98
C SER A 75 -5.40 4.55 13.16
N ARG A 76 -5.66 5.48 14.10
CA ARG A 76 -6.57 5.28 15.23
C ARG A 76 -8.03 5.34 14.82
N GLU A 77 -8.40 6.30 13.96
CA GLU A 77 -9.77 6.45 13.44
C GLU A 77 -10.22 5.23 12.64
N LEU A 78 -9.31 4.70 11.80
CA LEU A 78 -9.62 3.63 10.87
C LEU A 78 -9.13 2.25 11.31
N ASP A 79 -8.52 2.14 12.49
CA ASP A 79 -8.02 0.90 13.11
C ASP A 79 -7.16 0.08 12.14
N PHE A 80 -6.02 0.66 11.73
CA PHE A 80 -4.97 -0.04 10.98
C PHE A 80 -3.60 0.09 11.65
N GLU A 81 -2.71 -0.86 11.38
CA GLU A 81 -1.41 -0.96 12.05
C GLU A 81 -0.44 0.13 11.59
N PHE A 82 0.00 0.96 12.53
CA PHE A 82 1.02 2.00 12.36
C PHE A 82 1.95 2.03 13.59
N LYS A 83 3.23 2.32 13.39
CA LYS A 83 4.21 2.55 14.47
C LYS A 83 5.16 3.68 14.11
N ARG A 84 5.32 4.63 15.02
CA ARG A 84 6.36 5.65 14.90
C ARG A 84 7.65 5.11 15.50
N ILE A 85 8.64 4.80 14.64
CA ILE A 85 9.89 4.14 15.04
C ILE A 85 11.14 4.98 14.74
N GLY A 86 10.99 6.07 13.99
CA GLY A 86 12.10 6.85 13.48
C GLY A 86 12.86 6.19 12.33
N SER A 87 13.76 6.94 11.74
CA SER A 87 14.68 6.43 10.71
C SER A 87 16.07 7.01 10.87
N LEU A 88 17.06 6.27 10.36
CA LEU A 88 18.47 6.64 10.30
C LEU A 88 18.94 6.66 8.84
N ILE A 89 19.60 7.73 8.42
CA ILE A 89 20.25 7.83 7.09
C ILE A 89 21.76 7.78 7.33
N LEU A 90 22.38 6.64 7.01
CA LEU A 90 23.76 6.33 7.33
C LEU A 90 24.75 6.98 6.37
N CYS A 91 25.83 7.54 6.92
CA CYS A 91 27.02 7.97 6.19
C CYS A 91 28.20 7.03 6.50
N PHE A 92 28.88 6.53 5.46
CA PHE A 92 29.98 5.56 5.58
C PHE A 92 31.34 6.15 5.26
N SER A 93 31.44 7.43 4.89
CA SER A 93 32.70 8.02 4.47
C SER A 93 32.76 9.51 4.83
N GLU A 94 33.91 9.97 5.32
CA GLU A 94 34.15 11.38 5.58
C GLU A 94 33.96 12.25 4.32
N LYS A 95 34.29 11.71 3.14
CA LYS A 95 34.06 12.37 1.85
C LYS A 95 32.60 12.72 1.59
N ASN A 96 31.67 11.98 2.19
CA ASN A 96 30.22 12.15 2.01
C ASN A 96 29.55 12.94 3.14
N LEU A 97 30.30 13.42 4.15
CA LEU A 97 29.72 14.22 5.25
C LEU A 97 29.07 15.52 4.74
N HIS A 98 29.61 16.12 3.69
CA HIS A 98 28.97 17.29 3.07
C HIS A 98 27.58 16.95 2.55
N LYS A 99 27.40 15.82 1.85
CA LYS A 99 26.09 15.36 1.37
C LYS A 99 25.11 15.07 2.51
N LEU A 100 25.62 14.54 3.64
CA LEU A 100 24.81 14.35 4.84
C LEU A 100 24.32 15.70 5.38
N ASN A 101 25.20 16.70 5.46
CA ASN A 101 24.83 18.04 5.90
C ASN A 101 23.85 18.73 4.94
N ASP A 102 24.06 18.61 3.64
CA ASP A 102 23.14 19.17 2.63
C ASP A 102 21.74 18.58 2.79
N LEU A 103 21.64 17.26 2.95
CA LEU A 103 20.38 16.57 3.19
C LEU A 103 19.74 16.96 4.54
N TYR A 104 20.56 17.17 5.57
CA TYR A 104 20.09 17.69 6.86
C TYR A 104 19.51 19.10 6.72
N GLN A 105 20.19 20.01 6.01
CA GLN A 105 19.68 21.37 5.76
C GLN A 105 18.38 21.34 4.94
N GLN A 106 18.30 20.47 3.93
CA GLN A 106 17.05 20.24 3.19
C GLN A 106 15.90 19.81 4.13
N GLY A 107 16.18 18.94 5.09
CA GLY A 107 15.19 18.55 6.10
C GLY A 107 14.76 19.71 7.01
N ILE A 108 15.68 20.62 7.37
CA ILE A 108 15.36 21.85 8.12
C ILE A 108 14.48 22.79 7.29
N GLU A 109 14.81 23.01 6.01
CA GLU A 109 14.01 23.84 5.09
C GLU A 109 12.59 23.26 4.92
N ASN A 110 12.46 21.95 4.84
CA ASN A 110 11.19 21.23 4.81
C ASN A 110 10.44 21.25 6.17
N LYS A 111 11.04 21.81 7.23
CA LYS A 111 10.47 21.85 8.58
C LYS A 111 10.15 20.46 9.14
N VAL A 112 11.02 19.48 8.84
CA VAL A 112 10.91 18.15 9.43
C VAL A 112 11.23 18.25 10.93
N PRO A 113 10.35 17.79 11.84
CA PRO A 113 10.53 18.00 13.26
C PRO A 113 11.65 17.13 13.82
N ASP A 114 12.40 17.72 14.78
CA ASP A 114 13.35 17.05 15.68
C ASP A 114 14.44 16.22 14.98
N ILE A 115 14.78 16.56 13.73
CA ILE A 115 15.91 15.90 13.05
C ILE A 115 17.23 16.34 13.64
N ARG A 116 18.18 15.42 13.71
CA ARG A 116 19.53 15.69 14.20
C ARG A 116 20.56 14.78 13.55
N ILE A 117 21.80 15.26 13.49
CA ILE A 117 22.96 14.45 13.10
C ILE A 117 23.47 13.74 14.36
N LEU A 118 23.68 12.44 14.25
CA LEU A 118 24.28 11.58 15.27
C LEU A 118 25.74 11.31 14.89
N ASP A 119 26.62 11.37 15.87
CA ASP A 119 27.96 10.84 15.75
C ASP A 119 27.97 9.30 15.85
N LYS A 120 29.14 8.70 15.65
CA LYS A 120 29.31 7.23 15.68
C LYS A 120 28.91 6.61 17.01
N THR A 121 29.16 7.30 18.12
CA THR A 121 28.89 6.81 19.50
C THR A 121 27.38 6.81 19.76
N GLU A 122 26.72 7.92 19.47
CA GLU A 122 25.26 8.07 19.59
C GLU A 122 24.52 7.08 18.69
N LEU A 123 24.99 6.94 17.45
CA LEU A 123 24.43 6.02 16.45
C LEU A 123 24.47 4.57 16.93
N ARG A 124 25.60 4.13 17.50
CA ARG A 124 25.75 2.78 18.04
C ARG A 124 24.93 2.54 19.28
N ALA A 125 24.84 3.53 20.17
CA ALA A 125 23.97 3.44 21.34
C ALA A 125 22.50 3.29 20.93
N MET A 126 22.09 3.95 19.84
CA MET A 126 20.72 3.95 19.35
C MET A 126 20.36 2.68 18.56
N GLU A 127 21.29 2.14 17.76
CA GLU A 127 21.09 0.97 16.89
C GLU A 127 22.37 0.09 16.85
N PRO A 128 22.54 -0.82 17.81
CA PRO A 128 23.79 -1.57 18.00
C PRO A 128 24.22 -2.47 16.84
N ASN A 129 23.26 -2.90 16.00
CA ASN A 129 23.52 -3.85 14.91
C ASN A 129 23.94 -3.20 13.59
N ILE A 130 24.10 -1.88 13.57
CA ILE A 130 24.61 -1.15 12.40
C ILE A 130 26.10 -1.45 12.18
N SER A 131 26.50 -1.42 10.93
CA SER A 131 27.88 -1.58 10.48
C SER A 131 28.85 -0.64 11.20
N ASP A 132 30.02 -1.17 11.62
CA ASP A 132 31.13 -0.41 12.19
C ASP A 132 31.69 0.65 11.25
N GLN A 133 31.42 0.53 9.96
CA GLN A 133 31.85 1.48 8.94
C GLN A 133 30.99 2.76 8.92
N ALA A 134 29.80 2.77 9.52
CA ALA A 134 28.99 3.96 9.64
C ALA A 134 29.62 4.95 10.62
N ILE A 135 29.89 6.17 10.15
CA ILE A 135 30.61 7.22 10.91
C ILE A 135 29.68 8.30 11.46
N ALA A 136 28.52 8.50 10.82
CA ALA A 136 27.49 9.45 11.22
C ALA A 136 26.14 9.04 10.62
N ALA A 137 25.05 9.62 11.12
CA ALA A 137 23.72 9.47 10.53
C ALA A 137 22.84 10.69 10.77
N ILE A 138 21.84 10.91 9.90
CA ILE A 138 20.69 11.75 10.23
C ILE A 138 19.65 10.87 10.92
N TYR A 139 19.20 11.28 12.09
CA TYR A 139 18.05 10.70 12.78
C TYR A 139 16.81 11.54 12.55
N ALA A 140 15.73 10.90 12.09
CA ALA A 140 14.41 11.51 11.89
C ALA A 140 13.36 10.77 12.72
N PRO A 141 13.02 11.28 13.93
CA PRO A 141 12.06 10.62 14.83
C PRO A 141 10.64 10.59 14.28
N SER A 142 10.27 11.50 13.39
CA SER A 142 8.95 11.58 12.75
C SER A 142 8.69 10.49 11.71
N SER A 143 9.67 9.69 11.32
CA SER A 143 9.50 8.53 10.45
C SER A 143 8.76 7.39 11.17
N GLY A 144 8.07 6.57 10.40
CA GLY A 144 7.34 5.42 10.94
C GLY A 144 7.19 4.31 9.92
N ILE A 145 6.46 3.28 10.33
CA ILE A 145 6.06 2.15 9.47
C ILE A 145 4.56 1.91 9.58
N VAL A 146 3.96 1.47 8.49
CA VAL A 146 2.52 1.21 8.38
C VAL A 146 2.27 -0.12 7.65
N CYS A 147 1.15 -0.79 7.96
CA CYS A 147 0.67 -1.87 7.11
C CYS A 147 0.04 -1.27 5.84
N PRO A 148 0.66 -1.37 4.65
CA PRO A 148 0.11 -0.76 3.45
C PRO A 148 -1.24 -1.36 3.05
N PHE A 149 -1.44 -2.67 3.29
CA PHE A 149 -2.72 -3.35 3.06
C PHE A 149 -3.80 -2.80 4.01
N GLY A 150 -3.50 -2.79 5.33
CA GLY A 150 -4.42 -2.33 6.35
C GLY A 150 -4.87 -0.90 6.12
N MET A 151 -3.94 0.01 5.79
CA MET A 151 -4.23 1.42 5.50
C MET A 151 -5.14 1.56 4.26
N ASN A 152 -4.79 0.91 3.14
CA ASN A 152 -5.56 1.04 1.91
C ASN A 152 -6.98 0.46 2.07
N ILE A 153 -7.09 -0.75 2.63
CA ILE A 153 -8.38 -1.42 2.88
C ILE A 153 -9.23 -0.60 3.85
N ALA A 154 -8.62 -0.03 4.90
CA ALA A 154 -9.33 0.77 5.90
C ALA A 154 -9.96 2.03 5.28
N MET A 155 -9.24 2.74 4.41
CA MET A 155 -9.77 3.90 3.70
C MET A 155 -10.87 3.50 2.72
N ALA A 156 -10.72 2.38 2.01
CA ALA A 156 -11.73 1.88 1.08
C ALA A 156 -13.02 1.47 1.80
N GLU A 157 -12.92 0.69 2.89
CA GLU A 157 -14.08 0.27 3.67
C GLU A 157 -14.79 1.47 4.29
N ASN A 158 -14.06 2.46 4.83
CA ASN A 158 -14.67 3.67 5.36
C ASN A 158 -15.37 4.48 4.25
N ALA A 159 -14.79 4.58 3.05
CA ALA A 159 -15.46 5.20 1.92
C ALA A 159 -16.77 4.45 1.53
N ALA A 160 -16.74 3.12 1.50
CA ALA A 160 -17.91 2.29 1.21
C ALA A 160 -19.00 2.42 2.29
N GLU A 161 -18.64 2.48 3.58
CA GLU A 161 -19.57 2.76 4.68
C GLU A 161 -20.24 4.14 4.59
N ASN A 162 -19.59 5.07 3.89
CA ASN A 162 -20.11 6.42 3.59
C ASN A 162 -20.75 6.53 2.19
N GLY A 163 -21.09 5.39 1.58
CA GLY A 163 -21.92 5.33 0.37
C GLY A 163 -21.15 5.36 -0.95
N VAL A 164 -19.82 5.25 -0.95
CA VAL A 164 -19.04 5.11 -2.20
C VAL A 164 -19.22 3.72 -2.78
N GLU A 165 -19.62 3.64 -4.05
CA GLU A 165 -19.71 2.38 -4.80
C GLU A 165 -18.32 1.94 -5.26
N PHE A 166 -18.01 0.64 -5.12
CA PHE A 166 -16.80 0.02 -5.65
C PHE A 166 -17.17 -1.02 -6.71
N ARG A 167 -16.67 -0.82 -7.93
CA ARG A 167 -16.79 -1.74 -9.05
C ARG A 167 -15.46 -2.39 -9.33
N PHE A 168 -15.32 -3.62 -8.91
CA PHE A 168 -14.17 -4.47 -9.19
C PHE A 168 -14.33 -5.18 -10.53
N ASP A 169 -13.25 -5.79 -11.03
CA ASP A 169 -13.20 -6.47 -12.32
C ASP A 169 -13.68 -5.55 -13.47
N THR A 170 -13.43 -4.23 -13.31
CA THR A 170 -13.91 -3.17 -14.21
C THR A 170 -12.71 -2.42 -14.79
N LYS A 171 -12.15 -2.97 -15.87
CA LYS A 171 -10.98 -2.39 -16.55
C LYS A 171 -11.42 -1.41 -17.64
N ILE A 172 -11.18 -0.12 -17.38
CA ILE A 172 -11.52 0.95 -18.32
C ILE A 172 -10.65 0.84 -19.59
N LYS A 173 -11.33 0.84 -20.75
CA LYS A 173 -10.74 0.75 -22.08
C LYS A 173 -10.62 2.13 -22.72
N ASN A 174 -11.70 2.93 -22.68
CA ASN A 174 -11.76 4.25 -23.28
C ASN A 174 -12.46 5.28 -22.40
N ILE A 175 -12.10 6.54 -22.60
CA ILE A 175 -12.74 7.70 -21.98
C ILE A 175 -13.06 8.70 -23.10
N PHE A 176 -14.32 9.14 -23.15
CA PHE A 176 -14.80 10.14 -24.09
C PHE A 176 -15.40 11.33 -23.34
N ARG A 177 -15.02 12.54 -23.75
CA ARG A 177 -15.64 13.77 -23.25
C ARG A 177 -17.05 13.93 -23.84
N THR A 178 -18.00 14.35 -23.01
CA THR A 178 -19.37 14.65 -23.38
C THR A 178 -19.70 16.11 -23.06
N LYS A 179 -20.91 16.56 -23.38
CA LYS A 179 -21.37 17.93 -23.00
C LYS A 179 -21.52 18.11 -21.48
N SER A 180 -21.75 17.02 -20.73
CA SER A 180 -22.06 17.05 -19.29
C SER A 180 -20.98 16.40 -18.41
N GLY A 181 -19.82 16.05 -18.96
CA GLY A 181 -18.74 15.36 -18.25
C GLY A 181 -18.07 14.32 -19.14
N TYR A 182 -18.03 13.06 -18.67
CA TYR A 182 -17.31 11.97 -19.33
C TYR A 182 -18.15 10.71 -19.43
N ARG A 183 -17.86 9.93 -20.45
CA ARG A 183 -18.31 8.56 -20.66
C ARG A 183 -17.11 7.63 -20.69
N LEU A 184 -17.06 6.69 -19.73
CA LEU A 184 -16.07 5.63 -19.69
C LEU A 184 -16.68 4.35 -20.24
N THR A 185 -15.89 3.54 -20.94
CA THR A 185 -16.25 2.18 -21.35
C THR A 185 -15.22 1.20 -20.82
N ASP A 186 -15.68 0.08 -20.25
CA ASP A 186 -14.83 -1.01 -19.82
C ASP A 186 -14.52 -2.01 -20.94
N GLU A 187 -13.77 -3.09 -20.67
CA GLU A 187 -13.45 -4.14 -21.63
C GLU A 187 -14.68 -4.95 -22.08
N ASN A 188 -15.79 -4.92 -21.33
CA ASN A 188 -17.06 -5.58 -21.61
C ASN A 188 -18.05 -4.63 -22.29
N ASP A 189 -17.59 -3.46 -22.76
CA ASP A 189 -18.38 -2.39 -23.36
C ASP A 189 -19.48 -1.82 -22.44
N THR A 190 -19.35 -2.02 -21.10
CA THR A 190 -20.22 -1.40 -20.11
C THR A 190 -19.93 0.10 -20.05
N VAL A 191 -21.00 0.90 -20.12
CA VAL A 191 -20.91 2.36 -20.13
C VAL A 191 -21.11 2.92 -18.71
N ILE A 192 -20.21 3.81 -18.31
CA ILE A 192 -20.27 4.55 -17.04
C ILE A 192 -20.22 6.04 -17.38
N GLU A 193 -21.21 6.80 -16.93
CA GLU A 193 -21.26 8.25 -17.14
C GLU A 193 -21.02 9.01 -15.84
N THR A 194 -20.20 10.08 -15.91
CA THR A 194 -19.82 10.88 -14.75
C THR A 194 -19.61 12.35 -15.12
N ARG A 195 -19.76 13.23 -14.14
CA ARG A 195 -19.43 14.65 -14.29
C ARG A 195 -17.92 14.90 -14.21
N CYS A 196 -17.25 14.26 -13.22
CA CYS A 196 -15.81 14.40 -13.00
C CYS A 196 -15.13 13.03 -12.96
N ILE A 197 -13.84 13.01 -13.33
CA ILE A 197 -12.97 11.85 -13.18
C ILE A 197 -11.80 12.21 -12.23
N VAL A 198 -11.46 11.30 -11.32
CA VAL A 198 -10.20 11.29 -10.60
C VAL A 198 -9.35 10.15 -11.16
N ASN A 199 -8.25 10.49 -11.80
CA ASN A 199 -7.33 9.53 -12.39
C ASN A 199 -6.29 9.08 -11.35
N ALA A 200 -6.58 7.99 -10.65
CA ALA A 200 -5.72 7.39 -9.62
C ALA A 200 -5.14 6.03 -10.07
N ALA A 201 -4.88 5.89 -11.38
CA ALA A 201 -4.53 4.62 -12.02
C ALA A 201 -3.06 4.20 -11.85
N GLY A 202 -2.29 4.86 -10.97
CA GLY A 202 -0.90 4.52 -10.66
C GLY A 202 -0.02 4.55 -11.91
N VAL A 203 0.66 3.44 -12.21
CA VAL A 203 1.55 3.34 -13.38
C VAL A 203 0.83 3.50 -14.73
N TYR A 204 -0.50 3.45 -14.75
CA TYR A 204 -1.32 3.63 -15.94
C TYR A 204 -1.97 5.02 -16.03
N ALA A 205 -1.66 5.95 -15.13
CA ALA A 205 -2.31 7.25 -15.10
C ALA A 205 -2.07 8.05 -16.38
N ASP A 206 -0.89 7.93 -16.99
CA ASP A 206 -0.56 8.52 -18.29
C ASP A 206 -1.47 8.03 -19.42
N LYS A 207 -1.83 6.73 -19.41
CA LYS A 207 -2.75 6.17 -20.41
C LYS A 207 -4.10 6.89 -20.42
N PHE A 208 -4.68 7.12 -19.23
CA PHE A 208 -5.99 7.76 -19.13
C PHE A 208 -5.93 9.27 -19.33
N HIS A 209 -4.89 9.93 -18.79
CA HIS A 209 -4.65 11.35 -19.08
C HIS A 209 -4.52 11.59 -20.58
N ASN A 210 -3.71 10.78 -21.26
CA ASN A 210 -3.42 10.91 -22.68
C ASN A 210 -4.61 10.60 -23.61
N MET A 211 -5.72 10.01 -23.09
CA MET A 211 -6.96 9.85 -23.84
C MET A 211 -7.78 11.13 -23.95
N VAL A 212 -7.65 12.04 -22.98
CA VAL A 212 -8.54 13.21 -22.83
C VAL A 212 -7.83 14.55 -23.00
N SER A 213 -6.51 14.59 -22.83
CA SER A 213 -5.68 15.79 -22.89
C SER A 213 -4.73 15.75 -24.09
N SER A 214 -4.48 16.92 -24.70
CA SER A 214 -3.43 17.12 -25.71
C SER A 214 -2.04 17.27 -25.08
N HIS A 215 -1.96 17.73 -23.81
CA HIS A 215 -0.73 17.83 -23.02
C HIS A 215 -0.37 16.47 -22.46
N LYS A 216 0.53 15.76 -23.15
CA LYS A 216 0.86 14.38 -22.78
C LYS A 216 1.74 14.32 -21.54
N ILE A 217 1.48 13.36 -20.68
CA ILE A 217 2.37 12.96 -19.59
C ILE A 217 2.92 11.56 -19.89
N HIS A 218 4.05 11.24 -19.27
CA HIS A 218 4.71 9.94 -19.43
C HIS A 218 5.08 9.36 -18.07
N ILE A 219 4.71 8.10 -17.84
CA ILE A 219 5.01 7.38 -16.60
C ILE A 219 5.79 6.13 -16.91
N VAL A 220 7.01 6.10 -16.38
CA VAL A 220 7.90 4.93 -16.43
C VAL A 220 7.70 4.06 -15.19
N PRO A 221 7.47 2.76 -15.34
CA PRO A 221 7.43 1.84 -14.22
C PRO A 221 8.85 1.63 -13.66
N ARG A 222 9.15 2.26 -12.51
CA ARG A 222 10.41 2.08 -11.79
C ARG A 222 10.26 0.96 -10.79
N ARG A 223 10.77 -0.23 -11.14
CA ARG A 223 10.63 -1.44 -10.33
C ARG A 223 11.56 -1.42 -9.12
N GLY A 224 10.98 -1.73 -7.96
CA GLY A 224 11.71 -2.02 -6.73
C GLY A 224 11.51 -3.45 -6.31
N GLU A 225 12.61 -4.20 -6.19
CA GLU A 225 12.63 -5.58 -5.73
C GLU A 225 13.00 -5.65 -4.25
N TYR A 226 12.37 -6.56 -3.51
CA TYR A 226 12.48 -6.68 -2.06
C TYR A 226 12.67 -8.12 -1.63
N CYS A 227 13.38 -8.29 -0.50
CA CYS A 227 13.38 -9.54 0.28
C CYS A 227 12.68 -9.31 1.61
N LEU A 228 11.79 -10.22 1.98
CA LEU A 228 11.14 -10.25 3.29
C LEU A 228 11.71 -11.40 4.11
N LEU A 229 12.27 -11.07 5.26
CA LEU A 229 12.81 -12.04 6.21
C LEU A 229 11.73 -12.41 7.25
N ASP A 230 11.87 -13.58 7.86
CA ASP A 230 11.01 -14.02 8.96
C ASP A 230 11.07 -13.04 10.14
N LYS A 231 10.15 -13.17 11.08
CA LYS A 231 10.09 -12.33 12.28
C LYS A 231 11.36 -12.46 13.12
N MET A 232 11.90 -11.32 13.52
CA MET A 232 13.11 -11.23 14.36
C MET A 232 12.98 -10.03 15.30
N GLU A 233 13.17 -10.27 16.59
CA GLU A 233 12.98 -9.24 17.61
C GLU A 233 14.13 -8.22 17.69
N SER A 234 15.30 -8.50 17.12
CA SER A 234 16.51 -7.73 17.40
C SER A 234 17.38 -7.34 16.19
N ALA A 235 16.91 -7.48 14.95
CA ALA A 235 17.76 -7.14 13.81
C ALA A 235 18.00 -5.62 13.71
N VAL A 236 16.92 -4.86 13.63
CA VAL A 236 16.90 -3.38 13.67
C VAL A 236 15.61 -2.90 14.33
N SER A 237 15.69 -1.78 15.05
CA SER A 237 14.54 -1.17 15.72
C SER A 237 13.94 0.01 14.97
N ARG A 238 14.68 0.54 13.98
CA ARG A 238 14.33 1.71 13.16
C ARG A 238 14.51 1.38 11.68
N THR A 239 13.95 2.23 10.83
CA THR A 239 14.25 2.16 9.38
C THR A 239 15.65 2.69 9.12
N ILE A 240 16.48 1.88 8.48
CA ILE A 240 17.87 2.21 8.14
C ILE A 240 17.93 2.50 6.64
N PHE A 241 18.30 3.73 6.29
CA PHE A 241 18.63 4.15 4.94
C PHE A 241 20.13 4.33 4.76
N GLN A 242 20.58 4.31 3.53
CA GLN A 242 21.90 4.79 3.13
C GLN A 242 21.75 6.20 2.56
N LEU A 243 22.82 7.01 2.65
CA LEU A 243 22.87 8.28 1.93
C LEU A 243 22.60 8.03 0.43
N PRO A 244 21.76 8.83 -0.21
CA PRO A 244 21.56 8.75 -1.65
C PRO A 244 22.90 8.87 -2.41
N ASP A 245 23.09 8.03 -3.40
CA ASP A 245 24.20 8.09 -4.33
C ASP A 245 23.69 8.32 -5.77
N GLU A 246 24.57 8.21 -6.75
CA GLU A 246 24.20 8.35 -8.16
C GLU A 246 23.19 7.32 -8.68
N TYR A 247 23.00 6.21 -7.92
CA TYR A 247 22.02 5.16 -8.22
C TYR A 247 20.71 5.29 -7.44
N GLY A 248 20.52 6.38 -6.66
CA GLY A 248 19.30 6.69 -5.93
C GLY A 248 19.40 6.57 -4.41
N LYS A 249 18.26 6.36 -3.75
CA LYS A 249 18.14 6.35 -2.27
C LYS A 249 18.80 5.15 -1.57
N GLY A 250 19.41 4.24 -2.31
CA GLY A 250 20.00 3.01 -1.80
C GLY A 250 18.98 2.00 -1.26
N VAL A 251 19.48 0.82 -0.89
CA VAL A 251 18.68 -0.25 -0.27
C VAL A 251 18.52 0.04 1.23
N LEU A 252 17.30 -0.05 1.70
CA LEU A 252 16.98 0.09 3.12
C LEU A 252 16.87 -1.26 3.84
N VAL A 253 16.98 -1.23 5.16
CA VAL A 253 16.63 -2.32 6.08
C VAL A 253 15.63 -1.77 7.08
N THR A 254 14.44 -2.36 7.17
CA THR A 254 13.38 -1.85 8.04
C THR A 254 12.57 -2.97 8.69
N PRO A 255 12.17 -2.83 9.96
CA PRO A 255 11.15 -3.70 10.51
C PRO A 255 9.80 -3.39 9.86
N THR A 256 8.93 -4.37 9.79
CA THR A 256 7.51 -4.15 9.48
C THR A 256 6.69 -4.02 10.75
N VAL A 257 5.47 -3.48 10.66
CA VAL A 257 4.57 -3.37 11.83
C VAL A 257 4.26 -4.73 12.46
N HIS A 258 4.47 -5.82 11.73
CA HIS A 258 4.20 -7.19 12.16
C HIS A 258 5.45 -7.96 12.62
N GLY A 259 6.63 -7.33 12.66
CA GLY A 259 7.87 -7.88 13.19
C GLY A 259 8.74 -8.64 12.17
N ASN A 260 8.39 -8.66 10.90
CA ASN A 260 9.28 -9.10 9.83
C ASN A 260 10.34 -8.04 9.56
N ILE A 261 11.45 -8.41 8.93
CA ILE A 261 12.44 -7.46 8.38
C ILE A 261 12.30 -7.43 6.86
N LEU A 262 12.28 -6.24 6.31
CA LEU A 262 12.24 -6.00 4.87
C LEU A 262 13.55 -5.36 4.42
N THR A 263 14.12 -5.86 3.32
CA THR A 263 15.26 -5.26 2.63
C THR A 263 14.89 -4.92 1.20
N GLY A 264 15.47 -3.87 0.66
CA GLY A 264 15.13 -3.34 -0.66
C GLY A 264 14.80 -1.83 -0.56
N PRO A 265 14.32 -1.20 -1.61
CA PRO A 265 14.16 -1.75 -2.95
C PRO A 265 15.38 -1.55 -3.87
N THR A 266 15.35 -2.20 -5.03
CA THR A 266 16.07 -1.72 -6.21
C THR A 266 15.34 -0.52 -6.84
N ALA A 267 15.91 0.08 -7.90
CA ALA A 267 15.33 1.22 -8.59
C ALA A 267 15.69 1.17 -10.08
N ASP A 268 15.13 0.20 -10.79
CA ASP A 268 15.43 -0.04 -12.19
C ASP A 268 14.19 0.29 -13.06
N ASP A 269 14.39 1.04 -14.13
CA ASP A 269 13.32 1.46 -15.04
C ASP A 269 13.03 0.38 -16.07
N TYR A 270 11.76 0.17 -16.39
CA TYR A 270 11.26 -0.80 -17.35
C TYR A 270 10.24 -0.16 -18.29
N GLU A 271 10.02 -0.78 -19.44
CA GLU A 271 8.95 -0.37 -20.37
C GLU A 271 7.60 -1.03 -20.01
N ASP A 272 7.67 -2.30 -19.62
CA ASP A 272 6.48 -3.09 -19.29
C ASP A 272 5.94 -2.74 -17.89
N LYS A 273 4.76 -2.11 -17.88
CA LYS A 273 4.06 -1.69 -16.65
C LYS A 273 3.53 -2.86 -15.82
N ASP A 274 3.42 -4.06 -16.42
CA ASP A 274 2.98 -5.29 -15.76
C ASP A 274 4.15 -6.17 -15.28
N ALA A 275 5.41 -5.81 -15.57
CA ALA A 275 6.59 -6.54 -15.15
C ALA A 275 6.83 -6.40 -13.63
N VAL A 276 6.24 -7.32 -12.86
CA VAL A 276 6.34 -7.39 -11.37
C VAL A 276 7.09 -8.62 -10.89
N ASN A 277 7.91 -9.23 -11.74
CA ASN A 277 8.82 -10.32 -11.37
C ASN A 277 10.04 -9.80 -10.60
N THR A 278 10.63 -10.62 -9.76
CA THR A 278 11.98 -10.40 -9.20
C THR A 278 13.04 -11.06 -10.09
N THR A 279 14.28 -10.57 -9.99
CA THR A 279 15.44 -11.06 -10.76
C THR A 279 16.55 -11.51 -9.81
N ALA A 280 17.40 -12.44 -10.25
CA ALA A 280 18.55 -12.90 -9.45
C ALA A 280 19.48 -11.72 -9.14
N ASP A 281 19.82 -10.91 -10.14
CA ASP A 281 20.72 -9.76 -10.00
C ASP A 281 20.14 -8.68 -9.07
N GLY A 282 18.83 -8.41 -9.20
CA GLY A 282 18.14 -7.44 -8.33
C GLY A 282 18.14 -7.89 -6.87
N LEU A 283 17.84 -9.16 -6.61
CA LEU A 283 17.86 -9.71 -5.25
C LEU A 283 19.27 -9.80 -4.67
N GLU A 284 20.30 -10.10 -5.48
CA GLU A 284 21.69 -10.06 -5.04
C GLU A 284 22.11 -8.63 -4.67
N LYS A 285 21.80 -7.64 -5.51
CA LYS A 285 22.03 -6.22 -5.23
C LYS A 285 21.36 -5.78 -3.90
N VAL A 286 20.11 -6.20 -3.66
CA VAL A 286 19.41 -5.94 -2.41
C VAL A 286 20.14 -6.55 -1.23
N ASN A 287 20.55 -7.82 -1.31
CA ASN A 287 21.21 -8.53 -0.22
C ASN A 287 22.57 -7.91 0.12
N MET A 288 23.41 -7.66 -0.88
CA MET A 288 24.74 -7.09 -0.69
C MET A 288 24.66 -5.67 -0.09
N SER A 289 23.73 -4.85 -0.57
CA SER A 289 23.57 -3.50 -0.05
C SER A 289 22.97 -3.48 1.38
N ALA A 290 22.06 -4.40 1.70
CA ALA A 290 21.53 -4.54 3.06
C ALA A 290 22.61 -4.93 4.07
N LEU A 291 23.51 -5.86 3.71
CA LEU A 291 24.65 -6.26 4.54
C LEU A 291 25.66 -5.13 4.79
N LYS A 292 25.77 -4.16 3.87
CA LYS A 292 26.60 -2.97 4.09
C LYS A 292 26.10 -2.14 5.29
N SER A 293 24.78 -2.05 5.45
CA SER A 293 24.14 -1.33 6.57
C SER A 293 24.08 -2.16 7.85
N VAL A 294 23.73 -3.44 7.74
CA VAL A 294 23.52 -4.38 8.87
C VAL A 294 24.22 -5.70 8.55
N PRO A 295 25.53 -5.83 8.87
CA PRO A 295 26.33 -7.02 8.49
C PRO A 295 25.85 -8.35 9.09
N SER A 296 25.16 -8.28 10.25
CA SER A 296 24.64 -9.47 10.94
C SER A 296 23.28 -9.96 10.43
N LEU A 297 22.76 -9.42 9.33
CA LEU A 297 21.45 -9.80 8.80
C LEU A 297 21.43 -11.27 8.35
N PRO A 298 20.57 -12.12 8.91
CA PRO A 298 20.53 -13.54 8.57
C PRO A 298 19.75 -13.79 7.27
N LEU A 299 20.38 -13.58 6.12
CA LEU A 299 19.75 -13.70 4.79
C LEU A 299 19.13 -15.08 4.54
N HIS A 300 19.61 -16.14 5.22
CA HIS A 300 18.99 -17.47 5.17
C HIS A 300 17.57 -17.53 5.73
N LYS A 301 17.11 -16.48 6.43
CA LYS A 301 15.73 -16.32 6.92
C LYS A 301 14.81 -15.58 5.96
N VAL A 302 15.23 -15.33 4.73
CA VAL A 302 14.32 -14.81 3.69
C VAL A 302 13.21 -15.83 3.45
N ILE A 303 11.96 -15.41 3.61
CA ILE A 303 10.76 -16.25 3.44
C ILE A 303 10.07 -16.00 2.10
N THR A 304 10.25 -14.84 1.51
CA THR A 304 9.72 -14.50 0.18
C THR A 304 10.43 -13.27 -0.40
N SER A 305 10.34 -13.11 -1.70
CA SER A 305 10.68 -11.89 -2.44
C SER A 305 9.47 -11.39 -3.21
N PHE A 306 9.44 -10.10 -3.49
CA PHE A 306 8.40 -9.48 -4.31
C PHE A 306 8.94 -8.21 -4.95
N SER A 307 8.20 -7.68 -5.93
CA SER A 307 8.51 -6.39 -6.52
C SER A 307 7.27 -5.53 -6.70
N GLY A 308 7.48 -4.23 -6.88
CA GLY A 308 6.43 -3.28 -7.18
C GLY A 308 6.93 -2.14 -8.08
N ASN A 309 6.08 -1.74 -9.01
CA ASN A 309 6.38 -0.69 -9.97
C ASN A 309 5.92 0.67 -9.45
N ARG A 310 6.88 1.57 -9.17
CA ARG A 310 6.59 2.97 -8.84
C ARG A 310 6.20 3.72 -10.10
N ALA A 311 5.21 4.59 -10.00
CA ALA A 311 4.76 5.43 -11.09
C ALA A 311 5.69 6.65 -11.23
N HIS A 312 6.89 6.45 -11.79
CA HIS A 312 7.87 7.51 -11.97
C HIS A 312 7.46 8.39 -13.15
N GLU A 313 7.35 9.69 -12.92
CA GLU A 313 7.06 10.70 -13.95
C GLU A 313 8.36 11.44 -14.29
N ASP A 314 8.54 11.82 -15.55
CA ASP A 314 9.79 12.38 -16.09
C ASP A 314 10.27 13.66 -15.35
N GLY A 315 9.34 14.47 -14.84
CA GLY A 315 9.64 15.67 -14.04
C GLY A 315 9.98 15.38 -12.58
N HIS A 316 9.87 14.10 -12.15
CA HIS A 316 10.08 13.67 -10.76
C HIS A 316 9.28 14.49 -9.74
N GLU A 317 7.99 14.76 -10.06
CA GLU A 317 7.06 15.49 -9.19
C GLU A 317 5.66 14.84 -9.22
N PHE A 318 4.90 15.06 -8.18
CA PHE A 318 3.48 14.65 -8.15
C PHE A 318 2.65 15.56 -9.04
N ILE A 319 1.76 14.96 -9.82
CA ILE A 319 0.75 15.66 -10.61
C ILE A 319 -0.60 15.51 -9.91
N ILE A 320 -1.02 16.53 -9.16
CA ILE A 320 -2.31 16.54 -8.44
C ILE A 320 -3.02 17.83 -8.83
N LYS A 321 -3.64 17.82 -9.99
CA LYS A 321 -4.32 18.99 -10.59
C LYS A 321 -5.39 18.58 -11.59
N GLU A 322 -6.30 19.51 -11.89
CA GLU A 322 -7.18 19.40 -13.05
C GLU A 322 -6.35 19.49 -14.33
N ALA A 323 -6.64 18.66 -15.32
CA ALA A 323 -5.98 18.72 -16.62
C ALA A 323 -6.39 20.01 -17.36
N GLU A 324 -5.40 20.72 -17.95
CA GLU A 324 -5.58 22.09 -18.47
C GLU A 324 -6.62 22.20 -19.59
N ASP A 325 -6.72 21.18 -20.43
CA ASP A 325 -7.62 21.13 -21.59
C ASP A 325 -8.74 20.08 -21.45
N ALA A 326 -8.86 19.44 -20.27
CA ALA A 326 -9.88 18.47 -19.94
C ALA A 326 -10.59 18.81 -18.61
N PRO A 327 -11.52 19.80 -18.61
CA PRO A 327 -12.24 20.21 -17.41
C PRO A 327 -12.89 19.06 -16.65
N CYS A 328 -12.83 19.10 -15.32
CA CYS A 328 -13.33 18.03 -14.43
C CYS A 328 -12.60 16.68 -14.58
N PHE A 329 -11.41 16.67 -15.19
CA PHE A 329 -10.49 15.51 -15.15
C PHE A 329 -9.32 15.86 -14.23
N VAL A 330 -9.27 15.23 -13.07
CA VAL A 330 -8.28 15.50 -12.02
C VAL A 330 -7.29 14.35 -11.96
N ASP A 331 -6.02 14.64 -12.20
CA ASP A 331 -4.95 13.66 -12.08
C ASP A 331 -4.46 13.50 -10.65
N THR A 332 -4.11 12.27 -10.28
CA THR A 332 -3.21 11.90 -9.20
C THR A 332 -2.14 10.99 -9.80
N ALA A 333 -1.32 11.56 -10.66
CA ALA A 333 -0.32 10.87 -11.46
C ALA A 333 1.10 11.13 -10.94
N GLY A 334 2.07 10.31 -11.37
CA GLY A 334 3.45 10.43 -10.91
C GLY A 334 3.62 10.13 -9.41
N ILE A 335 2.67 9.42 -8.79
CA ILE A 335 2.71 9.16 -7.35
C ILE A 335 3.63 7.97 -7.07
N GLU A 336 4.92 8.26 -7.00
CA GLU A 336 5.96 7.33 -6.56
C GLU A 336 6.28 7.49 -5.05
N SER A 337 7.47 7.13 -4.57
CA SER A 337 7.87 7.42 -3.18
C SER A 337 8.09 8.94 -3.00
N PRO A 338 7.44 9.54 -1.97
CA PRO A 338 6.79 8.98 -0.77
C PRO A 338 5.25 8.84 -0.84
N GLY A 339 4.68 8.38 -1.93
CA GLY A 339 3.25 8.35 -2.20
C GLY A 339 2.39 7.66 -1.13
N LEU A 340 2.86 6.56 -0.51
CA LEU A 340 2.12 5.90 0.57
C LEU A 340 1.93 6.85 1.76
N THR A 341 2.97 7.57 2.16
CA THR A 341 2.91 8.59 3.22
C THR A 341 1.99 9.73 2.85
N SER A 342 2.07 10.16 1.59
CA SER A 342 1.35 11.33 1.07
C SER A 342 -0.14 11.06 0.80
N ALA A 343 -0.55 9.79 0.69
CA ALA A 343 -1.90 9.44 0.23
C ALA A 343 -3.05 10.12 1.00
N PRO A 344 -3.03 10.24 2.34
CA PRO A 344 -4.09 10.96 3.06
C PRO A 344 -4.16 12.45 2.66
N ALA A 345 -3.00 13.09 2.48
CA ALA A 345 -2.93 14.49 2.05
C ALA A 345 -3.38 14.66 0.58
N ILE A 346 -3.03 13.71 -0.28
CA ILE A 346 -3.50 13.68 -1.66
C ILE A 346 -5.02 13.59 -1.72
N GLY A 347 -5.63 12.74 -0.89
CA GLY A 347 -7.09 12.64 -0.79
C GLY A 347 -7.75 13.98 -0.44
N ILE A 348 -7.20 14.72 0.52
CA ILE A 348 -7.65 16.07 0.88
C ILE A 348 -7.49 17.02 -0.31
N ARG A 349 -6.33 17.04 -0.96
CA ARG A 349 -6.06 17.92 -2.10
C ARG A 349 -6.99 17.67 -3.29
N VAL A 350 -7.25 16.41 -3.62
CA VAL A 350 -8.22 16.02 -4.65
C VAL A 350 -9.62 16.52 -4.28
N THR A 351 -9.99 16.36 -3.02
CA THR A 351 -11.30 16.81 -2.52
C THR A 351 -11.45 18.32 -2.59
N GLU A 352 -10.41 19.09 -2.28
CA GLU A 352 -10.40 20.56 -2.45
C GLU A 352 -10.65 20.95 -3.91
N ILE A 353 -9.98 20.28 -4.87
CA ILE A 353 -10.17 20.54 -6.30
C ILE A 353 -11.61 20.20 -6.74
N ILE A 354 -12.08 18.99 -6.45
CA ILE A 354 -13.40 18.51 -6.86
C ILE A 354 -14.53 19.34 -6.20
N SER A 355 -14.39 19.67 -4.91
CA SER A 355 -15.40 20.50 -4.21
C SER A 355 -15.43 21.92 -4.76
N GLY A 356 -14.29 22.48 -5.17
CA GLY A 356 -14.23 23.75 -5.88
C GLY A 356 -14.96 23.74 -7.22
N LEU A 357 -14.87 22.62 -7.96
CA LEU A 357 -15.51 22.44 -9.27
C LEU A 357 -17.02 22.19 -9.15
N LEU A 358 -17.43 21.26 -8.27
CA LEU A 358 -18.81 20.79 -8.16
C LEU A 358 -19.66 21.52 -7.13
N LYS A 359 -19.03 22.17 -6.14
CA LYS A 359 -19.65 22.88 -5.01
C LYS A 359 -20.72 22.05 -4.28
N PRO A 360 -20.40 20.82 -3.84
CA PRO A 360 -21.34 19.94 -3.19
C PRO A 360 -21.61 20.38 -1.74
N ASP A 361 -22.77 20.02 -1.21
CA ASP A 361 -23.07 20.16 0.22
C ASP A 361 -22.24 19.14 1.04
N ILE A 362 -21.95 19.50 2.30
CA ILE A 362 -21.31 18.61 3.28
C ILE A 362 -22.29 17.46 3.59
N ASN A 363 -21.75 16.25 3.73
CA ASN A 363 -22.49 15.09 4.21
C ASN A 363 -22.55 15.10 5.76
N PRO A 364 -23.68 15.39 6.38
CA PRO A 364 -23.79 15.43 7.84
C PRO A 364 -23.70 14.05 8.49
N ASP A 365 -23.94 12.99 7.73
CA ASP A 365 -23.96 11.61 8.20
C ASP A 365 -22.59 10.90 8.01
N PHE A 366 -21.55 11.64 7.63
CA PHE A 366 -20.22 11.08 7.42
C PHE A 366 -19.67 10.45 8.70
N LYS A 367 -19.33 9.16 8.58
CA LYS A 367 -18.69 8.36 9.62
C LYS A 367 -17.18 8.40 9.43
N ASN A 368 -16.46 9.06 10.33
CA ASN A 368 -15.01 9.20 10.25
C ASN A 368 -14.25 7.98 10.78
N THR A 369 -14.91 7.04 11.47
CA THR A 369 -14.29 5.87 12.10
C THR A 369 -14.68 4.57 11.39
N ARG A 370 -13.80 3.59 11.47
CA ARG A 370 -14.01 2.21 11.02
C ARG A 370 -13.44 1.25 12.07
N LYS A 371 -14.06 0.09 12.24
CA LYS A 371 -13.49 -1.01 13.04
C LYS A 371 -12.76 -2.00 12.14
N GLY A 372 -11.51 -2.30 12.46
CA GLY A 372 -10.72 -3.35 11.84
C GLY A 372 -11.26 -4.75 12.16
N ILE A 373 -10.64 -5.78 11.54
CA ILE A 373 -10.86 -7.17 11.93
C ILE A 373 -10.37 -7.34 13.37
N LEU A 374 -11.21 -7.97 14.20
CA LEU A 374 -10.84 -8.22 15.58
C LEU A 374 -9.58 -9.09 15.64
N ASN A 375 -8.55 -8.60 16.32
CA ASN A 375 -7.29 -9.30 16.50
C ASN A 375 -7.23 -9.96 17.89
N PRO A 376 -7.41 -11.30 18.01
CA PRO A 376 -7.43 -11.98 19.29
C PRO A 376 -6.14 -11.83 20.12
N LYS A 377 -5.00 -11.52 19.48
CA LYS A 377 -3.72 -11.33 20.18
C LYS A 377 -3.67 -10.05 21.03
N LYS A 378 -4.61 -9.12 20.80
CA LYS A 378 -4.75 -7.90 21.61
C LYS A 378 -5.64 -8.09 22.83
N LEU A 379 -6.33 -9.25 22.96
CA LEU A 379 -7.22 -9.57 24.05
C LEU A 379 -6.48 -10.22 25.22
N SER A 380 -6.98 -9.99 26.42
CA SER A 380 -6.61 -10.80 27.60
C SER A 380 -7.11 -12.25 27.45
N LYS A 381 -6.58 -13.15 28.27
CA LYS A 381 -7.00 -14.57 28.25
C LYS A 381 -8.49 -14.73 28.50
N ASP A 382 -9.06 -13.95 29.43
CA ASP A 382 -10.48 -14.03 29.80
C ASP A 382 -11.38 -13.47 28.70
N GLU A 383 -11.00 -12.36 28.07
CA GLU A 383 -11.70 -11.79 26.90
C GLU A 383 -11.65 -12.74 25.72
N TYR A 384 -10.50 -13.38 25.46
CA TYR A 384 -10.40 -14.35 24.38
C TYR A 384 -11.22 -15.60 24.65
N ALA A 385 -11.23 -16.09 25.90
CA ALA A 385 -12.09 -17.21 26.29
C ALA A 385 -13.58 -16.85 26.16
N ALA A 386 -13.98 -15.63 26.49
CA ALA A 386 -15.34 -15.14 26.28
C ALA A 386 -15.71 -15.08 24.80
N LEU A 387 -14.80 -14.55 23.97
CA LEU A 387 -14.97 -14.50 22.52
C LEU A 387 -15.19 -15.89 21.91
N ILE A 388 -14.40 -16.90 22.31
CA ILE A 388 -14.55 -18.27 21.83
C ILE A 388 -15.90 -18.87 22.24
N ARG A 389 -16.42 -18.57 23.45
CA ARG A 389 -17.76 -19.03 23.85
C ARG A 389 -18.87 -18.40 22.98
N GLU A 390 -18.71 -17.15 22.59
CA GLU A 390 -19.68 -16.44 21.74
C GLU A 390 -19.54 -16.83 20.27
N LYS A 391 -18.30 -16.94 19.79
CA LYS A 391 -17.92 -17.21 18.40
C LYS A 391 -16.86 -18.30 18.36
N PRO A 392 -17.24 -19.58 18.34
CA PRO A 392 -16.32 -20.73 18.43
C PRO A 392 -15.24 -20.75 17.33
N GLU A 393 -15.49 -20.12 16.19
CA GLU A 393 -14.59 -20.03 15.05
C GLU A 393 -13.27 -19.31 15.41
N TYR A 394 -13.29 -18.41 16.39
CA TYR A 394 -12.07 -17.77 16.89
C TYR A 394 -11.15 -18.71 17.65
N GLY A 395 -11.67 -19.87 18.15
CA GLY A 395 -10.87 -20.91 18.77
C GLY A 395 -10.15 -21.84 17.79
N ASN A 396 -10.54 -21.81 16.50
CA ASN A 396 -9.97 -22.69 15.48
C ASN A 396 -8.84 -21.95 14.72
N ILE A 397 -7.56 -22.29 14.99
CA ILE A 397 -6.41 -21.68 14.35
C ILE A 397 -6.15 -22.32 12.99
N ILE A 398 -6.35 -21.56 11.93
CA ILE A 398 -6.12 -21.97 10.54
C ILE A 398 -4.65 -21.74 10.14
N CYS A 399 -4.13 -20.52 10.33
CA CYS A 399 -2.73 -20.21 10.02
C CYS A 399 -1.89 -20.21 11.29
N ARG A 400 -1.10 -21.28 11.50
CA ARG A 400 -0.27 -21.42 12.71
C ARG A 400 0.93 -20.49 12.73
N CYS A 401 1.54 -20.16 11.56
CA CYS A 401 2.70 -19.27 11.49
C CYS A 401 2.36 -17.84 11.90
N GLU A 402 1.18 -17.37 11.53
CA GLU A 402 0.67 -16.03 11.84
C GLU A 402 -0.38 -16.05 12.96
N MET A 403 -0.73 -17.24 13.50
CA MET A 403 -1.74 -17.42 14.53
C MET A 403 -3.08 -16.73 14.16
N ILE A 404 -3.59 -17.07 12.97
CA ILE A 404 -4.86 -16.54 12.46
C ILE A 404 -5.95 -17.58 12.63
N SER A 405 -7.04 -17.17 13.25
CA SER A 405 -8.22 -17.99 13.49
C SER A 405 -9.16 -18.06 12.27
N GLU A 406 -10.05 -19.03 12.28
CA GLU A 406 -11.15 -19.11 11.31
C GLU A 406 -12.09 -17.90 11.41
N GLY A 407 -12.35 -17.42 12.64
CA GLY A 407 -13.19 -16.23 12.86
C GLY A 407 -12.64 -14.97 12.20
N GLU A 408 -11.30 -14.75 12.21
CA GLU A 408 -10.68 -13.64 11.49
C GLU A 408 -10.85 -13.77 9.96
N ILE A 409 -10.79 -15.00 9.43
CA ILE A 409 -10.99 -15.26 7.99
C ILE A 409 -12.46 -15.02 7.62
N ILE A 410 -13.41 -15.48 8.43
CA ILE A 410 -14.84 -15.24 8.22
C ILE A 410 -15.13 -13.73 8.24
N ASP A 411 -14.59 -12.98 9.21
CA ASP A 411 -14.74 -11.52 9.24
C ASP A 411 -14.24 -10.90 7.93
N ALA A 412 -13.06 -11.30 7.43
CA ALA A 412 -12.54 -10.82 6.14
C ALA A 412 -13.46 -11.10 4.94
N LEU A 413 -14.25 -12.17 4.99
CA LEU A 413 -15.16 -12.60 3.92
C LEU A 413 -16.54 -11.94 3.98
N THR A 414 -16.90 -11.34 5.13
CA THR A 414 -18.27 -10.82 5.39
C THR A 414 -18.32 -9.30 5.56
N ARG A 415 -17.20 -8.59 5.43
CA ARG A 415 -17.11 -7.13 5.54
C ARG A 415 -17.80 -6.43 4.37
N ILE A 416 -17.97 -5.10 4.48
CA ILE A 416 -18.59 -4.27 3.44
C ILE A 416 -17.86 -4.37 2.08
N LEU A 417 -16.53 -4.55 2.11
CA LEU A 417 -15.70 -4.90 0.95
C LEU A 417 -15.07 -6.28 1.22
N PRO A 418 -15.81 -7.38 0.97
CA PRO A 418 -15.38 -8.71 1.34
C PRO A 418 -14.22 -9.20 0.49
N ALA A 419 -13.32 -9.98 1.10
CA ALA A 419 -12.32 -10.73 0.37
C ALA A 419 -13.00 -11.74 -0.56
N LYS A 420 -12.49 -11.88 -1.80
CA LYS A 420 -13.04 -12.84 -2.78
C LYS A 420 -12.10 -14.01 -3.04
N SER A 421 -10.81 -13.88 -2.73
CA SER A 421 -9.74 -14.82 -3.06
C SER A 421 -8.82 -15.09 -1.88
N MET A 422 -7.88 -16.03 -2.06
CA MET A 422 -6.82 -16.32 -1.09
C MET A 422 -5.98 -15.09 -0.76
N ASP A 423 -5.58 -14.30 -1.77
CA ASP A 423 -4.79 -13.09 -1.57
C ASP A 423 -5.62 -11.94 -0.96
N GLY A 424 -6.93 -11.90 -1.21
CA GLY A 424 -7.86 -11.00 -0.53
C GLY A 424 -7.93 -11.26 0.97
N VAL A 425 -8.06 -12.53 1.37
CA VAL A 425 -7.98 -12.97 2.78
C VAL A 425 -6.61 -12.65 3.37
N LYS A 426 -5.54 -12.99 2.65
CA LYS A 426 -4.15 -12.77 3.06
C LYS A 426 -3.87 -11.29 3.36
N ARG A 427 -4.31 -10.35 2.50
CA ARG A 427 -4.13 -8.91 2.72
C ARG A 427 -4.87 -8.39 3.95
N ARG A 428 -6.01 -8.97 4.31
CA ARG A 428 -6.83 -8.55 5.46
C ARG A 428 -6.40 -9.17 6.78
N THR A 429 -6.02 -10.46 6.77
CA THR A 429 -5.79 -11.24 8.00
C THR A 429 -4.33 -11.63 8.21
N ARG A 430 -3.48 -11.61 7.17
CA ARG A 430 -2.13 -12.19 7.12
C ARG A 430 -2.10 -13.74 7.05
N ALA A 431 -3.23 -14.43 6.93
CA ALA A 431 -3.23 -15.88 6.69
C ALA A 431 -2.38 -16.20 5.44
N GLY A 432 -1.36 -17.05 5.60
CA GLY A 432 -0.43 -17.41 4.52
C GLY A 432 0.80 -16.51 4.36
N MET A 433 1.00 -15.47 5.20
CA MET A 433 2.19 -14.58 5.14
C MET A 433 3.36 -15.04 6.02
N GLY A 434 3.22 -16.09 6.80
CA GLY A 434 4.29 -16.57 7.67
C GLY A 434 5.31 -17.43 6.92
N ARG A 435 6.30 -17.95 7.67
CA ARG A 435 7.48 -18.66 7.12
C ARG A 435 7.19 -19.80 6.15
N CYS A 436 6.04 -20.47 6.25
CA CYS A 436 5.67 -21.54 5.33
C CYS A 436 5.01 -21.05 4.04
N GLN A 437 4.77 -19.74 3.89
CA GLN A 437 4.17 -19.10 2.70
C GLN A 437 2.93 -19.85 2.20
N ALA A 438 1.97 -20.06 3.10
CA ALA A 438 0.69 -20.75 2.89
C ALA A 438 0.77 -22.28 2.70
N GLY A 439 1.95 -22.90 2.78
CA GLY A 439 2.12 -24.33 2.53
C GLY A 439 1.23 -25.27 3.37
N PHE A 440 0.78 -24.84 4.56
CA PHE A 440 -0.07 -25.66 5.44
C PHE A 440 -1.51 -25.16 5.57
N CYS A 441 -1.73 -23.84 5.52
CA CYS A 441 -3.06 -23.28 5.75
C CYS A 441 -3.94 -23.22 4.49
N THR A 442 -3.37 -23.34 3.29
CA THR A 442 -4.10 -23.24 2.02
C THR A 442 -5.35 -24.11 1.93
N PRO A 443 -5.32 -25.43 2.19
CA PRO A 443 -6.52 -26.26 2.06
C PRO A 443 -7.66 -25.80 2.99
N ARG A 444 -7.34 -25.51 4.25
CA ARG A 444 -8.32 -25.04 5.23
C ARG A 444 -8.87 -23.66 4.90
N THR A 445 -8.03 -22.75 4.37
CA THR A 445 -8.47 -21.43 3.92
C THR A 445 -9.41 -21.56 2.71
N ILE A 446 -9.12 -22.46 1.76
CA ILE A 446 -10.01 -22.76 0.62
C ILE A 446 -11.37 -23.27 1.11
N GLU A 447 -11.39 -24.20 2.08
CA GLU A 447 -12.62 -24.73 2.67
C GLU A 447 -13.47 -23.60 3.27
N VAL A 448 -12.86 -22.70 4.06
CA VAL A 448 -13.57 -21.57 4.67
C VAL A 448 -14.11 -20.63 3.61
N ILE A 449 -13.30 -20.24 2.61
CA ILE A 449 -13.74 -19.36 1.50
C ILE A 449 -14.92 -20.00 0.74
N ALA A 450 -14.80 -21.29 0.38
CA ALA A 450 -15.81 -21.97 -0.39
C ALA A 450 -17.14 -22.05 0.39
N ARG A 451 -17.08 -22.37 1.68
CA ARG A 451 -18.25 -22.45 2.57
C ARG A 451 -18.94 -21.10 2.73
N GLU A 452 -18.18 -20.06 3.12
CA GLU A 452 -18.76 -18.74 3.41
C GLU A 452 -19.30 -18.05 2.16
N ARG A 453 -18.66 -18.26 1.02
CA ARG A 453 -19.11 -17.70 -0.28
C ARG A 453 -20.11 -18.61 -1.00
N GLN A 454 -20.39 -19.80 -0.48
CA GLN A 454 -21.30 -20.80 -1.10
C GLN A 454 -20.89 -21.14 -2.53
N ILE A 455 -19.58 -21.32 -2.77
CA ILE A 455 -19.01 -21.69 -4.06
C ILE A 455 -18.27 -23.03 -3.97
N SER A 456 -18.04 -23.67 -5.12
CA SER A 456 -17.17 -24.85 -5.18
C SER A 456 -15.73 -24.49 -4.78
N GLN A 457 -15.01 -25.40 -4.15
CA GLN A 457 -13.57 -25.26 -3.89
C GLN A 457 -12.77 -25.06 -5.20
N LEU A 458 -13.24 -25.63 -6.31
CA LEU A 458 -12.67 -25.42 -7.64
C LEU A 458 -12.80 -23.98 -8.15
N ALA A 459 -13.74 -23.21 -7.62
CA ALA A 459 -13.96 -21.81 -7.98
C ALA A 459 -13.16 -20.83 -7.12
N VAL A 460 -12.46 -21.31 -6.08
CA VAL A 460 -11.61 -20.47 -5.25
C VAL A 460 -10.35 -20.08 -6.02
N THR A 461 -10.13 -18.77 -6.18
CA THR A 461 -8.97 -18.23 -6.88
C THR A 461 -7.88 -17.80 -5.90
N LYS A 462 -6.65 -17.72 -6.42
CA LYS A 462 -5.53 -17.09 -5.69
C LYS A 462 -5.72 -15.57 -5.62
N SER A 463 -6.03 -14.92 -6.75
CA SER A 463 -6.09 -13.47 -6.88
C SER A 463 -7.07 -13.00 -7.98
N GLY A 464 -8.23 -13.66 -8.12
CA GLY A 464 -9.21 -13.38 -9.16
C GLY A 464 -8.87 -13.96 -10.52
N GLY A 465 -9.65 -13.62 -11.53
CA GLY A 465 -9.47 -14.09 -12.91
C GLY A 465 -9.43 -15.62 -13.02
N CYS A 466 -8.48 -16.14 -13.81
CA CYS A 466 -8.28 -17.58 -14.04
C CYS A 466 -7.26 -18.21 -13.05
N SER A 467 -7.00 -17.60 -11.88
CA SER A 467 -6.00 -18.08 -10.92
C SER A 467 -6.54 -19.13 -9.93
N ASN A 468 -7.30 -20.12 -10.42
CA ASN A 468 -7.90 -21.16 -9.60
C ASN A 468 -6.85 -21.91 -8.78
N MET A 469 -7.13 -22.16 -7.49
CA MET A 469 -6.24 -22.87 -6.58
C MET A 469 -6.25 -24.39 -6.80
N VAL A 470 -7.34 -24.93 -7.29
CA VAL A 470 -7.57 -26.34 -7.56
C VAL A 470 -8.04 -26.50 -8.99
N CYS A 471 -7.43 -27.40 -9.77
CA CYS A 471 -7.73 -27.59 -11.18
C CYS A 471 -8.73 -28.73 -11.46
N GLY A 472 -9.04 -29.58 -10.48
CA GLY A 472 -9.96 -30.71 -10.64
C GLY A 472 -9.90 -31.68 -9.47
N TYR A 473 -10.75 -32.70 -9.51
CA TYR A 473 -10.74 -33.81 -8.57
C TYR A 473 -9.71 -34.88 -8.99
N SER A 474 -9.00 -35.45 -8.05
CA SER A 474 -8.02 -36.53 -8.32
C SER A 474 -8.69 -37.90 -8.59
N LYS A 475 -9.98 -38.04 -8.24
CA LYS A 475 -10.76 -39.28 -8.47
C LYS A 475 -12.12 -38.89 -9.08
N GLU A 476 -12.36 -39.24 -10.33
CA GLU A 476 -13.62 -38.94 -11.06
C GLU A 476 -14.83 -39.71 -10.48
N SER A 477 -14.60 -40.89 -9.89
CA SER A 477 -15.66 -41.75 -9.31
C SER A 477 -16.38 -41.18 -8.09
N ILE A 478 -15.97 -40.03 -7.55
CA ILE A 478 -16.63 -39.38 -6.40
C ILE A 478 -17.78 -38.47 -6.84
N GLN A 479 -17.92 -38.18 -8.15
CA GLN A 479 -18.96 -37.29 -8.66
C GLN A 479 -20.34 -37.97 -8.86
N GLU A 480 -20.40 -39.28 -8.98
CA GLU A 480 -21.67 -40.01 -9.30
C GLU A 480 -22.58 -40.24 -8.10
N ASP A 481 -22.10 -40.17 -6.85
CA ASP A 481 -22.88 -40.47 -5.67
C ASP A 481 -23.55 -39.25 -4.97
N LYS A 482 -23.58 -38.08 -5.62
CA LYS A 482 -24.23 -36.89 -5.08
C LYS A 482 -25.23 -36.24 -6.04
N LYS A 483 -26.04 -37.08 -6.69
CA LYS A 483 -27.30 -36.64 -7.35
C LYS A 483 -28.50 -37.04 -6.56
#